data_679a5bc202b32984dc7c883d4bc2eadc
#
_entry.id   679a5bc202b32984dc7c883d4bc2eadc
#
_cell.length_a   1.000
_cell.length_b   1.000
_cell.length_c   1.000
_cell.angle_alpha   90.00
_cell.angle_beta   90.00
_cell.angle_gamma   90.00
#
_symmetry.space_group_name_H-M   'P 1'
#
loop_
_entity.id
_entity.type
_entity.pdbx_description
1 polymer ?
#
loop_
_entity_poly.entity_id
_entity_poly.type
_entity_poly.pdbx_seq_one_letter_code
_entity_poly.pdbx_strand_id
1 'polypeptide(L)'
;MIDHAADRNVDIDDLVAGVLPDRIRVEVADADASPAKGAVVRFYPVRWYTYTVPAEPQAEAATDRRGRCTVPVARIFEPEQEFGVRYCNCLVEAEYGGVKAYGWLPLYELQNARFAGQREHTLRLRLKRGCGLVRAVGIDE
;
A
#
# COMPACT_ATOMS: atom_id res chain seq x y z
N MET A 1 -32.08 12.07 2.65
CA MET A 1 -31.42 12.01 2.40
C MET A 1 -30.44 11.68 2.59
N ILE A 2 -30.13 11.50 2.50
CA ILE A 2 -29.24 11.36 2.66
C ILE A 2 -28.52 11.87 2.37
N ASP A 3 -28.19 12.05 2.62
CA ASP A 3 -27.31 12.63 2.48
C ASP A 3 -26.22 12.06 1.94
N HIS A 4 -26.23 11.64 0.86
CA HIS A 4 -25.14 11.02 0.16
C HIS A 4 -24.00 11.92 -0.09
N ALA A 5 -24.24 13.18 -0.17
CA ALA A 5 -23.18 14.14 -0.33
C ALA A 5 -22.21 14.09 0.84
N ALA A 6 -22.78 13.96 2.03
CA ALA A 6 -21.92 13.87 3.21
C ALA A 6 -21.08 12.61 3.18
N ASP A 7 -21.66 11.53 2.71
CA ASP A 7 -20.92 10.29 2.66
C ASP A 7 -19.78 10.35 1.67
N ARG A 8 -20.01 11.03 0.57
CA ARG A 8 -18.99 11.10 -0.46
C ARG A 8 -17.89 12.09 -0.14
N ASN A 9 -18.15 12.95 0.83
CA ASN A 9 -17.16 13.95 1.22
C ASN A 9 -16.42 13.57 2.46
N VAL A 10 -16.18 12.29 2.62
CA VAL A 10 -15.36 11.80 3.71
C VAL A 10 -13.98 12.43 3.56
N ASP A 11 -13.50 13.07 4.59
CA ASP A 11 -12.19 13.69 4.52
C ASP A 11 -11.10 12.65 4.84
N ILE A 12 -9.86 13.09 4.74
CA ILE A 12 -8.76 12.16 4.88
C ILE A 12 -8.67 11.58 6.29
N ASP A 13 -9.06 12.34 7.29
CA ASP A 13 -9.04 11.83 8.65
C ASP A 13 -9.99 10.66 8.79
N ASP A 14 -11.17 10.77 8.20
CA ASP A 14 -12.14 9.70 8.23
C ASP A 14 -11.65 8.50 7.45
N LEU A 15 -11.01 8.74 6.32
CA LEU A 15 -10.47 7.65 5.54
C LEU A 15 -9.44 6.86 6.34
N VAL A 16 -8.56 7.57 7.02
CA VAL A 16 -7.51 6.90 7.77
C VAL A 16 -8.07 6.25 9.03
N ALA A 17 -8.94 6.97 9.73
CA ALA A 17 -9.36 6.54 11.07
C ALA A 17 -10.53 5.59 11.04
N GLY A 18 -11.44 5.74 10.09
CA GLY A 18 -12.68 4.99 10.15
C GLY A 18 -13.04 4.17 8.93
N VAL A 19 -12.44 4.45 7.81
CA VAL A 19 -12.86 3.87 6.54
C VAL A 19 -11.84 2.88 6.00
N LEU A 20 -10.61 2.96 6.41
CA LEU A 20 -9.57 2.06 5.97
C LEU A 20 -9.30 0.99 7.02
N PRO A 21 -8.74 -0.15 6.63
CA PRO A 21 -8.31 -1.13 7.61
C PRO A 21 -7.27 -0.55 8.55
N ASP A 22 -7.04 -1.21 9.65
CA ASP A 22 -6.07 -0.74 10.64
C ASP A 22 -4.64 -0.88 10.13
N ARG A 23 -4.39 -1.91 9.34
CA ARG A 23 -3.01 -2.24 8.97
C ARG A 23 -2.97 -2.96 7.63
N ILE A 24 -1.81 -2.89 7.01
CA ILE A 24 -1.52 -3.59 5.76
C ILE A 24 -0.45 -4.63 6.06
N ARG A 25 -0.70 -5.86 5.66
CA ARG A 25 0.30 -6.92 5.71
C ARG A 25 0.83 -7.15 4.30
N VAL A 26 2.14 -7.13 4.15
CA VAL A 26 2.78 -7.44 2.88
C VAL A 26 3.52 -8.75 3.03
N GLU A 27 3.27 -9.65 2.10
CA GLU A 27 3.95 -10.95 2.06
C GLU A 27 4.81 -10.96 0.81
N VAL A 28 6.09 -11.22 0.99
CA VAL A 28 7.06 -11.20 -0.10
C VAL A 28 7.63 -12.59 -0.27
N ALA A 29 7.56 -13.08 -1.49
CA ALA A 29 8.14 -14.37 -1.84
C ALA A 29 9.22 -14.16 -2.89
N ASP A 30 10.24 -15.00 -2.87
CA ASP A 30 11.28 -14.94 -3.88
C ASP A 30 10.82 -15.64 -5.16
N ALA A 31 11.73 -15.77 -6.12
CA ALA A 31 11.40 -16.34 -7.42
C ALA A 31 10.94 -17.79 -7.32
N ASP A 32 11.35 -18.48 -6.28
CA ASP A 32 10.99 -19.88 -6.07
C ASP A 32 9.77 -20.02 -5.17
N ALA A 33 9.09 -18.93 -4.91
CA ALA A 33 7.90 -18.90 -4.05
C ALA A 33 8.20 -19.16 -2.58
N SER A 34 9.45 -19.05 -2.18
CA SER A 34 9.84 -19.16 -0.78
C SER A 34 9.75 -17.80 -0.11
N PRO A 35 9.47 -17.77 1.20
CA PRO A 35 9.39 -16.48 1.91
C PRO A 35 10.72 -15.72 1.81
N ALA A 36 10.64 -14.44 1.54
CA ALA A 36 11.83 -13.60 1.45
C ALA A 36 12.04 -12.91 2.79
N LYS A 37 12.95 -13.42 3.58
CA LYS A 37 13.28 -12.86 4.89
C LYS A 37 14.20 -11.65 4.70
N GLY A 38 13.85 -10.55 5.38
CA GLY A 38 14.69 -9.37 5.32
C GLY A 38 14.50 -8.52 4.08
N ALA A 39 13.43 -8.77 3.33
CA ALA A 39 13.10 -7.89 2.21
C ALA A 39 12.67 -6.54 2.77
N VAL A 40 13.09 -5.47 2.11
CA VAL A 40 12.71 -4.13 2.51
C VAL A 40 11.47 -3.74 1.73
N VAL A 41 10.42 -3.37 2.44
CA VAL A 41 9.15 -2.99 1.83
C VAL A 41 8.94 -1.51 2.06
N ARG A 42 8.71 -0.77 0.97
CA ARG A 42 8.53 0.67 1.01
C ARG A 42 7.18 1.04 0.44
N PHE A 43 6.55 2.01 1.08
CA PHE A 43 5.21 2.46 0.72
C PHE A 43 5.26 3.89 0.21
N TYR A 44 4.71 4.11 -0.98
CA TYR A 44 4.71 5.41 -1.63
C TYR A 44 3.26 5.79 -1.93
N PRO A 45 2.59 6.46 -0.99
CA PRO A 45 1.20 6.87 -1.26
C PRO A 45 1.16 7.97 -2.32
N VAL A 46 0.21 7.86 -3.21
CA VAL A 46 0.08 8.76 -4.35
C VAL A 46 -1.18 9.61 -4.16
N ARG A 47 -1.01 10.93 -4.18
CA ARG A 47 -2.12 11.85 -4.06
C ARG A 47 -2.85 11.94 -5.40
N TRP A 48 -4.16 11.98 -5.32
CA TRP A 48 -4.96 11.89 -6.53
C TRP A 48 -4.74 13.07 -7.47
N TYR A 49 -4.38 14.23 -6.95
CA TYR A 49 -4.24 15.40 -7.81
C TYR A 49 -2.87 15.50 -8.47
N THR A 50 -1.88 14.78 -7.99
CA THR A 50 -0.56 14.82 -8.61
C THR A 50 -0.32 13.67 -9.56
N TYR A 51 -0.86 12.51 -9.23
CA TYR A 51 -0.66 11.28 -9.99
C TYR A 51 0.81 10.91 -10.17
N THR A 52 1.65 11.36 -9.26
CA THR A 52 3.07 11.05 -9.32
C THR A 52 3.47 10.32 -8.06
N VAL A 53 4.40 9.37 -8.23
CA VAL A 53 4.94 8.64 -7.09
C VAL A 53 5.94 9.53 -6.39
N PRO A 54 5.85 9.70 -5.07
CA PRO A 54 6.84 10.50 -4.36
C PRO A 54 8.23 9.91 -4.48
N ALA A 55 9.24 10.76 -4.37
CA ALA A 55 10.63 10.31 -4.44
C ALA A 55 11.01 9.48 -3.21
N GLU A 56 10.42 9.80 -2.07
CA GLU A 56 10.76 9.14 -0.81
C GLU A 56 9.58 8.34 -0.30
N PRO A 57 9.83 7.18 0.31
CA PRO A 57 8.73 6.41 0.87
C PRO A 57 8.17 7.08 2.12
N GLN A 58 6.89 6.90 2.33
CA GLN A 58 6.23 7.38 3.54
C GLN A 58 6.46 6.43 4.70
N ALA A 59 6.59 5.15 4.42
CA ALA A 59 6.81 4.13 5.44
C ALA A 59 7.69 3.03 4.86
N GLU A 60 8.41 2.35 5.75
CA GLU A 60 9.33 1.32 5.35
C GLU A 60 9.36 0.25 6.43
N ALA A 61 9.46 -1.00 6.04
CA ALA A 61 9.52 -2.12 6.98
C ALA A 61 10.29 -3.27 6.37
N ALA A 62 10.80 -4.15 7.21
CA ALA A 62 11.51 -5.33 6.74
C ALA A 62 10.68 -6.57 7.04
N THR A 63 10.71 -7.54 6.15
CA THR A 63 9.97 -8.77 6.33
C THR A 63 10.67 -9.67 7.34
N ASP A 64 9.86 -10.46 8.04
CA ASP A 64 10.36 -11.46 8.97
C ASP A 64 10.73 -12.75 8.23
N ARG A 65 11.02 -13.80 8.97
CA ARG A 65 11.44 -15.06 8.37
C ARG A 65 10.33 -15.74 7.57
N ARG A 66 9.09 -15.31 7.75
CA ARG A 66 7.98 -15.80 6.95
C ARG A 66 7.72 -14.94 5.73
N GLY A 67 8.58 -13.95 5.52
CA GLY A 67 8.41 -13.04 4.40
C GLY A 67 7.32 -12.02 4.60
N ARG A 68 6.95 -11.71 5.82
CA ARG A 68 5.82 -10.84 6.14
C ARG A 68 6.25 -9.62 6.91
N CYS A 69 5.61 -8.51 6.63
CA CYS A 69 5.69 -7.34 7.47
C CYS A 69 4.31 -6.71 7.55
N THR A 70 4.06 -6.01 8.63
CA THR A 70 2.75 -5.37 8.85
C THR A 70 3.00 -3.94 9.24
N VAL A 71 2.28 -3.03 8.58
CA VAL A 71 2.44 -1.60 8.80
C VAL A 71 1.08 -1.00 9.09
N PRO A 72 0.94 -0.18 10.14
CA PRO A 72 -0.32 0.51 10.38
C PRO A 72 -0.65 1.44 9.23
N VAL A 73 -1.91 1.47 8.83
CA VAL A 73 -2.34 2.31 7.73
C VAL A 73 -2.07 3.78 8.03
N ALA A 74 -2.17 4.17 9.30
CA ALA A 74 -1.94 5.55 9.69
C ALA A 74 -0.50 6.00 9.44
N ARG A 75 0.43 5.07 9.29
CA ARG A 75 1.81 5.43 8.96
C ARG A 75 2.00 5.61 7.47
N ILE A 76 1.08 5.08 6.67
CA ILE A 76 1.20 5.16 5.22
C ILE A 76 0.45 6.36 4.68
N PHE A 77 -0.78 6.55 5.14
CA PHE A 77 -1.62 7.64 4.64
C PHE A 77 -1.79 8.67 5.74
N GLU A 78 -1.00 9.71 5.68
CA GLU A 78 -1.06 10.78 6.67
C GLU A 78 -2.15 11.76 6.31
N PRO A 79 -2.94 12.20 7.29
CA PRO A 79 -3.90 13.25 7.02
C PRO A 79 -3.18 14.57 6.82
N GLU A 80 -3.67 15.34 5.87
CA GLU A 80 -3.22 16.70 5.67
C GLU A 80 -4.43 17.56 5.84
N GLN A 81 -4.51 18.25 6.93
CA GLN A 81 -5.76 18.84 7.34
C GLN A 81 -6.17 20.04 6.53
N GLU A 82 -5.18 20.78 6.06
CA GLU A 82 -5.45 22.07 5.48
C GLU A 82 -6.29 21.97 4.21
N PHE A 83 -6.02 20.97 3.39
CA PHE A 83 -6.67 20.87 2.09
C PHE A 83 -7.46 19.59 1.92
N GLY A 84 -7.63 18.84 2.98
CA GLY A 84 -8.34 17.59 2.86
C GLY A 84 -7.72 16.70 1.82
N VAL A 85 -6.45 16.42 1.97
CA VAL A 85 -5.68 15.66 1.00
C VAL A 85 -6.35 14.33 0.71
N ARG A 86 -6.36 13.98 -0.55
CA ARG A 86 -6.91 12.71 -1.01
C ARG A 86 -5.82 11.89 -1.63
N TYR A 87 -5.76 10.64 -1.26
CA TYR A 87 -4.89 9.67 -1.91
C TYR A 87 -5.72 8.84 -2.86
N CYS A 88 -5.14 8.40 -3.96
CA CYS A 88 -5.84 7.51 -4.87
C CYS A 88 -5.25 6.12 -4.85
N ASN A 89 -3.99 6.01 -4.46
CA ASN A 89 -3.29 4.76 -4.62
C ASN A 89 -2.05 4.75 -3.74
N CYS A 90 -1.43 3.58 -3.62
CA CYS A 90 -0.15 3.48 -2.95
C CYS A 90 0.69 2.48 -3.72
N LEU A 91 1.87 2.90 -4.12
CA LEU A 91 2.83 1.98 -4.71
C LEU A 91 3.60 1.32 -3.58
N VAL A 92 3.73 0.01 -3.66
CA VAL A 92 4.47 -0.76 -2.67
C VAL A 92 5.63 -1.43 -3.40
N GLU A 93 6.83 -1.20 -2.89
CA GLU A 93 8.05 -1.76 -3.45
C GLU A 93 8.64 -2.73 -2.45
N ALA A 94 9.01 -3.91 -2.91
CA ALA A 94 9.78 -4.84 -2.11
C ALA A 94 11.14 -5.05 -2.77
N GLU A 95 12.19 -4.99 -1.98
CA GLU A 95 13.54 -5.17 -2.49
C GLU A 95 14.25 -6.25 -1.69
N TYR A 96 14.84 -7.19 -2.41
CA TYR A 96 15.49 -8.33 -1.78
C TYR A 96 16.58 -8.85 -2.72
N GLY A 97 17.82 -8.88 -2.23
CA GLY A 97 18.91 -9.41 -3.04
C GLY A 97 19.12 -8.68 -4.35
N GLY A 98 18.86 -7.37 -4.36
CA GLY A 98 19.04 -6.59 -5.57
C GLY A 98 17.89 -6.69 -6.56
N VAL A 99 16.85 -7.42 -6.22
CA VAL A 99 15.69 -7.59 -7.09
C VAL A 99 14.52 -6.85 -6.46
N LYS A 100 13.72 -6.18 -7.29
CA LYS A 100 12.58 -5.43 -6.82
C LYS A 100 11.30 -5.98 -7.39
N ALA A 101 10.25 -5.90 -6.58
CA ALA A 101 8.90 -6.23 -7.01
C ALA A 101 8.00 -5.08 -6.59
N TYR A 102 6.93 -4.87 -7.34
CA TYR A 102 6.02 -3.75 -7.12
C TYR A 102 4.59 -4.22 -7.11
N GLY A 103 3.79 -3.56 -6.32
CA GLY A 103 2.37 -3.79 -6.30
C GLY A 103 1.65 -2.49 -6.00
N TRP A 104 0.35 -2.48 -6.27
CA TRP A 104 -0.48 -1.32 -6.00
C TRP A 104 -1.50 -1.62 -4.94
N LEU A 105 -1.76 -0.63 -4.10
CA LEU A 105 -2.84 -0.68 -3.13
C LEU A 105 -3.78 0.45 -3.47
N PRO A 106 -4.76 0.20 -4.34
CA PRO A 106 -5.74 1.24 -4.63
C PRO A 106 -6.56 1.54 -3.39
N LEU A 107 -6.81 2.81 -3.15
CA LEU A 107 -7.51 3.21 -1.94
C LEU A 107 -8.91 2.61 -1.88
N TYR A 108 -9.57 2.48 -3.04
CA TYR A 108 -10.91 1.92 -3.04
C TYR A 108 -10.93 0.46 -2.59
N GLU A 109 -9.86 -0.29 -2.86
CA GLU A 109 -9.78 -1.67 -2.37
C GLU A 109 -9.67 -1.71 -0.86
N LEU A 110 -8.91 -0.80 -0.31
CA LEU A 110 -8.77 -0.71 1.13
C LEU A 110 -10.09 -0.32 1.77
N GLN A 111 -10.80 0.61 1.17
CA GLN A 111 -12.11 0.99 1.67
C GLN A 111 -13.07 -0.19 1.62
N ASN A 112 -13.07 -0.93 0.52
CA ASN A 112 -13.93 -2.09 0.39
C ASN A 112 -13.61 -3.14 1.44
N ALA A 113 -12.33 -3.36 1.70
CA ALA A 113 -11.92 -4.32 2.71
C ALA A 113 -12.45 -3.92 4.09
N ARG A 114 -12.37 -2.62 4.39
CA ARG A 114 -12.84 -2.14 5.69
C ARG A 114 -14.35 -2.27 5.81
N PHE A 115 -15.08 -1.95 4.75
CA PHE A 115 -16.52 -2.11 4.77
C PHE A 115 -16.94 -3.57 4.88
N ALA A 116 -16.11 -4.48 4.43
CA ALA A 116 -16.35 -5.91 4.60
C ALA A 116 -15.94 -6.40 6.00
N GLY A 117 -15.53 -5.50 6.87
CA GLY A 117 -15.20 -5.86 8.24
C GLY A 117 -13.76 -6.27 8.46
N GLN A 118 -12.92 -6.10 7.46
CA GLN A 118 -11.53 -6.50 7.59
C GLN A 118 -10.70 -5.41 8.25
N ARG A 119 -9.93 -5.78 9.23
CA ARG A 119 -9.02 -4.85 9.88
C ARG A 119 -7.62 -4.92 9.32
N GLU A 120 -7.35 -5.93 8.54
CA GLU A 120 -6.05 -6.12 7.92
C GLU A 120 -6.26 -6.44 6.45
N HIS A 121 -5.49 -5.79 5.61
CA HIS A 121 -5.49 -6.09 4.18
C HIS A 121 -4.13 -6.65 3.81
N THR A 122 -4.11 -7.68 3.00
CA THR A 122 -2.87 -8.37 2.63
C THR A 122 -2.55 -8.12 1.17
N LEU A 123 -1.31 -7.73 0.92
CA LEU A 123 -0.76 -7.60 -0.42
C LEU A 123 0.37 -8.61 -0.57
N ARG A 124 0.34 -9.40 -1.65
CA ARG A 124 1.37 -10.39 -1.91
C ARG A 124 2.21 -9.96 -3.09
N LEU A 125 3.52 -9.97 -2.88
CA LEU A 125 4.46 -9.60 -3.92
C LEU A 125 5.41 -10.77 -4.15
N ARG A 126 5.75 -10.98 -5.41
CA ARG A 126 6.69 -12.04 -5.76
C ARG A 126 7.82 -11.46 -6.57
N LEU A 127 9.03 -11.70 -6.11
CA LEU A 127 10.23 -11.26 -6.81
C LEU A 127 10.46 -12.18 -7.99
N LYS A 128 10.70 -11.60 -9.16
CA LYS A 128 10.86 -12.38 -10.37
C LYS A 128 12.25 -12.17 -10.91
N ARG A 129 12.97 -13.24 -10.99
CA ARG A 129 14.34 -13.20 -11.48
C ARG A 129 14.35 -12.65 -12.91
N GLY A 130 15.25 -11.70 -13.13
CA GLY A 130 15.44 -11.17 -14.47
C GLY A 130 14.35 -10.25 -14.97
N CYS A 131 13.37 -9.93 -14.16
CA CYS A 131 12.28 -9.07 -14.62
C CYS A 131 12.61 -7.60 -14.50
N GLY A 132 13.39 -7.25 -13.52
CA GLY A 132 13.91 -5.92 -13.41
C GLY A 132 12.91 -4.83 -13.60
N LEU A 133 13.41 -3.77 -14.15
CA LEU A 133 12.66 -2.53 -14.23
C LEU A 133 11.48 -2.58 -15.18
N VAL A 134 11.53 -3.43 -16.15
CA VAL A 134 10.47 -3.45 -17.15
C VAL A 134 9.13 -3.73 -16.51
N ARG A 135 9.15 -4.54 -15.51
CA ARG A 135 7.93 -4.92 -14.83
C ARG A 135 7.58 -4.04 -13.69
N ALA A 136 8.45 -3.10 -13.42
CA ALA A 136 8.34 -2.34 -12.21
C ALA A 136 7.25 -1.32 -12.25
N VAL A 137 6.72 -1.02 -13.38
CA VAL A 137 5.84 0.12 -13.48
C VAL A 137 4.40 -0.26 -13.24
N GLY A 138 4.17 -0.94 -12.14
CA GLY A 138 2.82 -1.17 -11.69
C GLY A 138 2.00 -2.06 -12.57
N ILE A 139 2.61 -2.83 -13.31
CA ILE A 139 1.83 -3.66 -14.12
C ILE A 139 1.78 -5.00 -13.55
N ASP A 140 1.55 -5.49 -13.34
CA ASP A 140 1.71 -6.51 -12.78
C ASP A 140 1.78 -7.50 -12.89
N GLU A 141 1.91 -7.49 -13.09
CA GLU A 141 2.07 -8.35 -13.13
C GLU A 141 2.07 -8.96 -12.89
#